data_d647a5321d541efbdfbffe3454b6b90b
#
_entry.id   d647a5321d541efbdfbffe3454b6b90b
#
_cell.length_a   1.000
_cell.length_b   1.000
_cell.length_c   1.000
_cell.angle_alpha   90.00
_cell.angle_beta   90.00
_cell.angle_gamma   90.00
#
_symmetry.space_group_name_H-M   'P 1'
#
loop_
_entity.id
_entity.type
_entity.pdbx_description
1 polymer ?
#
loop_
_entity_poly.entity_id
_entity_poly.type
_entity_poly.pdbx_seq_one_letter_code
_entity_poly.pdbx_strand_id
1 'polypeptide(L)'
;MLITALWPFTVNKADASQVLVNAARLTMANHFAQHPKTLSQLVKAIAASEADIFEKNPAYKEQKGLFVTLSKGGKTRACWGSINPTEANLLRATVYTTEGALTKEYRFPPIKPEEITSLKVQITVIDRVEPVSKRISLHPLLDGLMVRSGGKAAVLLPGEASDPHYQVMQCKLKAGINPTEPCQIYRIKAHVIR
;
A
#
# COMPACT_ATOMS: atom_id res chain seq x y z
N MET A 1 8.19 10.94 37.26
CA MET A 1 8.38 9.51 37.00
C MET A 1 8.04 9.28 35.52
N LEU A 2 9.09 9.32 34.68
CA LEU A 2 8.96 9.24 33.22
C LEU A 2 8.79 7.76 32.86
N ILE A 3 7.58 7.38 32.43
CA ILE A 3 7.35 6.08 31.81
C ILE A 3 7.76 6.24 30.34
N THR A 4 9.02 5.94 30.05
CA THR A 4 9.47 5.63 28.70
C THR A 4 8.85 4.29 28.32
N ALA A 5 7.74 4.33 27.59
CA ALA A 5 7.19 3.14 26.96
C ALA A 5 8.21 2.66 25.91
N LEU A 6 9.11 1.80 26.33
CA LEU A 6 9.95 0.97 25.47
C LEU A 6 9.00 0.01 24.72
N TRP A 7 8.75 0.31 23.47
CA TRP A 7 7.99 -0.54 22.57
C TRP A 7 8.82 -1.79 22.26
N PRO A 8 8.31 -3.00 22.51
CA PRO A 8 9.09 -4.23 22.40
C PRO A 8 9.09 -4.78 20.96
N PHE A 9 9.43 -3.97 19.96
CA PHE A 9 9.75 -4.50 18.66
C PHE A 9 11.26 -4.67 18.54
N THR A 10 11.78 -5.82 18.96
CA THR A 10 13.09 -6.29 18.54
C THR A 10 13.04 -6.48 17.02
N VAL A 11 13.66 -5.56 16.30
CA VAL A 11 13.89 -5.69 14.86
C VAL A 11 14.89 -6.83 14.68
N ASN A 12 14.35 -8.03 14.40
CA ASN A 12 15.17 -9.11 13.88
C ASN A 12 15.72 -8.61 12.52
N LYS A 13 16.98 -8.92 12.18
CA LYS A 13 17.58 -8.61 10.86
C LYS A 13 16.78 -9.34 9.77
N ALA A 14 15.66 -8.77 9.45
CA ALA A 14 14.65 -9.37 8.62
C ALA A 14 15.00 -9.13 7.15
N ASP A 15 14.55 -10.06 6.32
CA ASP A 15 14.42 -9.94 4.88
C ASP A 15 14.03 -8.50 4.48
N ALA A 16 14.61 -8.01 3.41
CA ALA A 16 14.38 -6.68 2.88
C ALA A 16 12.89 -6.26 2.86
N SER A 17 11.99 -7.20 2.57
CA SER A 17 10.54 -7.02 2.58
C SER A 17 10.02 -6.55 3.95
N GLN A 18 10.57 -7.07 5.04
CA GLN A 18 10.14 -6.75 6.40
C GLN A 18 10.44 -5.31 6.80
N VAL A 19 11.47 -4.68 6.22
CA VAL A 19 11.79 -3.27 6.49
C VAL A 19 10.65 -2.34 6.09
N LEU A 20 10.01 -2.58 4.95
CA LEU A 20 8.87 -1.76 4.52
C LEU A 20 7.64 -1.99 5.41
N VAL A 21 7.37 -3.23 5.83
CA VAL A 21 6.30 -3.52 6.79
C VAL A 21 6.57 -2.83 8.13
N ASN A 22 7.81 -2.89 8.62
CA ASN A 22 8.21 -2.20 9.84
C ASN A 22 8.10 -0.68 9.69
N ALA A 23 8.48 -0.11 8.54
CA ALA A 23 8.30 1.31 8.25
C ALA A 23 6.84 1.74 8.33
N ALA A 24 5.92 0.94 7.77
CA ALA A 24 4.49 1.20 7.89
C ALA A 24 4.02 1.12 9.35
N ARG A 25 4.47 0.13 10.14
CA ARG A 25 4.15 0.02 11.57
C ARG A 25 4.68 1.20 12.38
N LEU A 26 5.92 1.61 12.13
CA LEU A 26 6.52 2.79 12.77
C LEU A 26 5.77 4.07 12.40
N THR A 27 5.27 4.17 11.17
CA THR A 27 4.45 5.31 10.75
C THR A 27 3.14 5.35 11.51
N MET A 28 2.44 4.22 11.65
CA MET A 28 1.22 4.15 12.47
C MET A 28 1.48 4.55 13.92
N ALA A 29 2.56 4.04 14.52
CA ALA A 29 2.93 4.39 15.89
C ALA A 29 3.28 5.87 16.04
N ASN A 30 4.00 6.43 15.07
CA ASN A 30 4.35 7.85 15.05
C ASN A 30 3.12 8.75 14.91
N HIS A 31 2.15 8.34 14.09
CA HIS A 31 0.90 9.11 13.89
C HIS A 31 0.15 9.36 15.21
N PHE A 32 0.12 8.36 16.08
CA PHE A 32 -0.58 8.44 17.38
C PHE A 32 0.32 8.79 18.56
N ALA A 33 1.59 9.16 18.32
CA ALA A 33 2.50 9.56 19.39
C ALA A 33 2.14 10.93 19.95
N GLN A 34 2.45 11.18 21.22
CA GLN A 34 2.27 12.50 21.83
C GLN A 34 3.11 13.59 21.16
N HIS A 35 4.32 13.23 20.71
CA HIS A 35 5.26 14.12 20.02
C HIS A 35 5.69 13.46 18.69
N PRO A 36 4.84 13.50 17.64
CA PRO A 36 5.15 12.82 16.40
C PRO A 36 6.31 13.52 15.66
N LYS A 37 7.20 12.71 15.10
CA LYS A 37 8.18 13.20 14.13
C LYS A 37 7.47 13.60 12.84
N THR A 38 7.99 14.58 12.13
CA THR A 38 7.58 14.79 10.74
C THR A 38 7.89 13.55 9.91
N LEU A 39 7.14 13.30 8.83
CA LEU A 39 7.38 12.12 7.99
C LEU A 39 8.80 12.09 7.42
N SER A 40 9.37 13.26 7.10
CA SER A 40 10.76 13.35 6.64
C SER A 40 11.77 12.95 7.73
N GLN A 41 11.55 13.35 8.97
CA GLN A 41 12.39 12.93 10.10
C GLN A 41 12.26 11.43 10.37
N LEU A 42 11.04 10.89 10.26
CA LEU A 42 10.78 9.46 10.42
C LEU A 42 11.50 8.65 9.35
N VAL A 43 11.40 9.05 8.07
CA VAL A 43 12.12 8.40 6.96
C VAL A 43 13.63 8.39 7.21
N LYS A 44 14.21 9.53 7.62
CA LYS A 44 15.64 9.62 7.93
C LYS A 44 16.04 8.69 9.07
N ALA A 45 15.23 8.61 10.13
CA ALA A 45 15.50 7.75 11.27
C ALA A 45 15.47 6.25 10.86
N ILE A 46 14.47 5.84 10.09
CA ILE A 46 14.36 4.45 9.59
C ILE A 46 15.53 4.13 8.63
N ALA A 47 15.85 5.03 7.71
CA ALA A 47 16.97 4.83 6.79
C ALA A 47 18.31 4.67 7.51
N ALA A 48 18.52 5.42 8.59
CA ALA A 48 19.74 5.31 9.40
C ALA A 48 19.81 3.99 10.18
N SER A 49 18.68 3.51 10.74
CA SER A 49 18.64 2.24 11.48
C SER A 49 18.78 1.01 10.59
N GLU A 50 18.42 1.11 9.31
CA GLU A 50 18.40 0.00 8.34
C GLU A 50 19.41 0.22 7.18
N ALA A 51 20.43 1.04 7.39
CA ALA A 51 21.37 1.47 6.34
C ALA A 51 21.97 0.28 5.57
N ASP A 52 22.43 -0.76 6.28
CA ASP A 52 23.01 -1.96 5.68
C ASP A 52 22.07 -2.68 4.70
N ILE A 53 20.75 -2.66 5.01
CA ILE A 53 19.74 -3.32 4.17
C ILE A 53 19.46 -2.46 2.93
N PHE A 54 19.39 -1.14 3.10
CA PHE A 54 19.17 -0.21 2.00
C PHE A 54 20.36 -0.14 1.03
N GLU A 55 21.58 -0.28 1.52
CA GLU A 55 22.77 -0.31 0.67
C GLU A 55 22.83 -1.58 -0.18
N LYS A 56 22.47 -2.73 0.41
CA LYS A 56 22.51 -4.04 -0.25
C LYS A 56 21.34 -4.31 -1.19
N ASN A 57 20.26 -3.53 -1.11
CA ASN A 57 19.04 -3.74 -1.90
C ASN A 57 18.69 -2.54 -2.77
N PRO A 58 19.20 -2.47 -4.01
CA PRO A 58 18.94 -1.35 -4.92
C PRO A 58 17.44 -1.08 -5.16
N ALA A 59 16.60 -2.12 -5.06
CA ALA A 59 15.15 -2.00 -5.23
C ALA A 59 14.51 -0.94 -4.31
N TYR A 60 15.06 -0.69 -3.13
CA TYR A 60 14.54 0.36 -2.24
C TYR A 60 14.78 1.78 -2.74
N LYS A 61 15.77 1.97 -3.61
CA LYS A 61 16.09 3.25 -4.24
C LYS A 61 15.17 3.53 -5.43
N GLU A 62 14.41 2.52 -5.89
CA GLU A 62 13.52 2.66 -7.03
C GLU A 62 12.31 3.53 -6.69
N GLN A 63 11.91 4.30 -7.70
CA GLN A 63 10.65 5.03 -7.67
C GLN A 63 9.55 4.16 -8.25
N LYS A 64 8.67 3.66 -7.41
CA LYS A 64 7.52 2.84 -7.81
C LYS A 64 6.24 3.34 -7.19
N GLY A 65 5.14 3.11 -7.88
CA GLY A 65 3.82 3.19 -7.28
C GLY A 65 3.67 2.11 -6.22
N LEU A 66 2.95 2.39 -5.16
CA LEU A 66 2.59 1.39 -4.16
C LEU A 66 1.27 1.71 -3.47
N PHE A 67 0.69 0.69 -2.88
CA PHE A 67 -0.48 0.78 -2.01
C PHE A 67 -0.16 0.16 -0.66
N VAL A 68 -0.66 0.79 0.40
CA VAL A 68 -0.67 0.22 1.75
C VAL A 68 -2.11 -0.14 2.10
N THR A 69 -2.33 -1.41 2.40
CA THR A 69 -3.61 -1.93 2.88
C THR A 69 -3.46 -2.33 4.34
N LEU A 70 -4.29 -1.75 5.17
CA LEU A 70 -4.42 -2.10 6.58
C LEU A 70 -5.69 -2.93 6.76
N SER A 71 -5.58 -4.10 7.40
CA SER A 71 -6.71 -5.01 7.56
C SER A 71 -6.83 -5.54 8.98
N LYS A 72 -8.07 -5.87 9.41
CA LYS A 72 -8.38 -6.44 10.72
C LYS A 72 -9.43 -7.53 10.54
N GLY A 73 -9.19 -8.72 11.11
CA GLY A 73 -10.12 -9.84 10.99
C GLY A 73 -10.42 -10.23 9.53
N GLY A 74 -9.43 -10.12 8.63
CA GLY A 74 -9.60 -10.46 7.20
C GLY A 74 -10.33 -9.38 6.37
N LYS A 75 -10.77 -8.27 6.98
CA LYS A 75 -11.46 -7.17 6.28
C LYS A 75 -10.53 -5.96 6.14
N THR A 76 -10.58 -5.31 4.98
CA THR A 76 -9.88 -4.03 4.75
C THR A 76 -10.42 -2.97 5.71
N ARG A 77 -9.49 -2.27 6.37
CA ARG A 77 -9.77 -1.21 7.32
C ARG A 77 -9.34 0.16 6.77
N ALA A 78 -8.30 0.18 5.95
CA ALA A 78 -7.89 1.32 5.15
C ALA A 78 -7.05 0.81 3.97
N CYS A 79 -7.10 1.53 2.84
CA CYS A 79 -6.24 1.27 1.69
C CYS A 79 -5.97 2.59 0.96
N TRP A 80 -4.71 2.95 0.85
CA TRP A 80 -4.28 4.17 0.16
C TRP A 80 -3.08 3.89 -0.73
N GLY A 81 -2.93 4.66 -1.81
CA GLY A 81 -1.78 4.52 -2.69
C GLY A 81 -1.98 5.07 -4.09
N SER A 82 -1.00 4.85 -4.93
CA SER A 82 -0.98 5.26 -6.34
C SER A 82 -0.31 4.20 -7.19
N ILE A 83 -0.78 4.05 -8.42
CA ILE A 83 -0.10 3.24 -9.45
C ILE A 83 1.15 3.94 -9.99
N ASN A 84 1.19 5.27 -9.93
CA ASN A 84 2.36 6.04 -10.33
C ASN A 84 3.25 6.34 -9.13
N PRO A 85 4.57 6.41 -9.31
CA PRO A 85 5.47 6.88 -8.27
C PRO A 85 5.10 8.28 -7.80
N THR A 86 5.00 8.48 -6.49
CA THR A 86 4.72 9.79 -5.87
C THR A 86 5.88 10.26 -5.00
N GLU A 87 6.82 9.38 -4.71
CA GLU A 87 7.94 9.63 -3.81
C GLU A 87 9.26 9.15 -4.40
N ALA A 88 10.37 9.65 -3.89
CA ALA A 88 11.71 9.45 -4.42
C ALA A 88 12.24 8.00 -4.30
N ASN A 89 11.68 7.21 -3.40
CA ASN A 89 12.06 5.80 -3.21
C ASN A 89 10.97 5.04 -2.43
N LEU A 90 11.08 3.70 -2.38
CA LEU A 90 10.08 2.83 -1.76
C LEU A 90 9.92 3.06 -0.25
N LEU A 91 10.98 3.36 0.51
CA LEU A 91 10.86 3.63 1.94
C LEU A 91 10.00 4.88 2.18
N ARG A 92 10.34 5.96 1.48
CA ARG A 92 9.61 7.22 1.57
C ARG A 92 8.16 7.03 1.11
N ALA A 93 7.95 6.33 -0.01
CA ALA A 93 6.63 6.00 -0.51
C ALA A 93 5.81 5.21 0.52
N THR A 94 6.41 4.22 1.20
CA THR A 94 5.72 3.44 2.25
C THR A 94 5.28 4.32 3.41
N VAL A 95 6.17 5.18 3.94
CA VAL A 95 5.85 6.08 5.05
C VAL A 95 4.72 7.04 4.69
N TYR A 96 4.84 7.74 3.55
CA TYR A 96 3.85 8.74 3.14
C TYR A 96 2.51 8.10 2.74
N THR A 97 2.54 6.92 2.14
CA THR A 97 1.32 6.19 1.78
C THR A 97 0.62 5.62 3.01
N THR A 98 1.38 5.15 4.01
CA THR A 98 0.79 4.70 5.28
C THR A 98 0.09 5.85 5.99
N GLU A 99 0.73 7.02 6.07
CA GLU A 99 0.10 8.21 6.62
C GLU A 99 -1.18 8.58 5.83
N GLY A 100 -1.14 8.47 4.50
CA GLY A 100 -2.32 8.65 3.67
C GLY A 100 -3.44 7.66 3.99
N ALA A 101 -3.13 6.40 4.29
CA ALA A 101 -4.12 5.40 4.70
C ALA A 101 -4.77 5.74 6.06
N LEU A 102 -4.04 6.42 6.95
CA LEU A 102 -4.57 6.86 8.24
C LEU A 102 -5.41 8.14 8.14
N THR A 103 -5.06 9.05 7.21
CA THR A 103 -5.60 10.42 7.18
C THR A 103 -6.51 10.74 6.00
N LYS A 104 -6.35 10.05 4.87
CA LYS A 104 -7.06 10.35 3.61
C LYS A 104 -8.07 9.27 3.20
N GLU A 105 -8.10 8.14 3.89
CA GLU A 105 -9.07 7.08 3.63
C GLU A 105 -10.44 7.51 4.16
N TYR A 106 -11.39 7.72 3.26
CA TYR A 106 -12.73 8.22 3.57
C TYR A 106 -13.84 7.15 3.51
N ARG A 107 -13.52 5.96 2.97
CA ARG A 107 -14.49 4.86 2.80
C ARG A 107 -14.79 4.14 4.12
N PHE A 108 -13.91 4.28 5.09
CA PHE A 108 -14.01 3.65 6.40
C PHE A 108 -13.88 4.70 7.50
N PRO A 109 -14.47 4.45 8.70
CA PRO A 109 -14.24 5.33 9.85
C PRO A 109 -12.73 5.46 10.16
N PRO A 110 -12.26 6.58 10.72
CA PRO A 110 -10.85 6.75 11.09
C PRO A 110 -10.33 5.60 11.96
N ILE A 111 -9.08 5.20 11.72
CA ILE A 111 -8.40 4.20 12.55
C ILE A 111 -8.14 4.83 13.92
N LYS A 112 -8.35 4.03 14.98
CA LYS A 112 -8.11 4.46 16.37
C LYS A 112 -6.78 3.90 16.89
N PRO A 113 -6.14 4.57 17.88
CA PRO A 113 -4.87 4.11 18.45
C PRO A 113 -4.90 2.65 18.92
N GLU A 114 -6.03 2.21 19.50
CA GLU A 114 -6.17 0.85 20.04
C GLU A 114 -6.19 -0.24 18.95
N GLU A 115 -6.41 0.15 17.70
CA GLU A 115 -6.49 -0.79 16.58
C GLU A 115 -5.11 -1.16 16.03
N ILE A 116 -4.11 -0.26 16.14
CA ILE A 116 -2.83 -0.36 15.40
C ILE A 116 -2.08 -1.67 15.64
N THR A 117 -2.12 -2.22 16.86
CA THR A 117 -1.45 -3.47 17.20
C THR A 117 -2.10 -4.69 16.56
N SER A 118 -3.40 -4.63 16.28
CA SER A 118 -4.19 -5.71 15.67
C SER A 118 -4.27 -5.62 14.14
N LEU A 119 -3.81 -4.51 13.54
CA LEU A 119 -3.82 -4.34 12.11
C LEU A 119 -2.74 -5.19 11.43
N LYS A 120 -3.12 -5.89 10.38
CA LYS A 120 -2.19 -6.49 9.42
C LYS A 120 -1.85 -5.47 8.35
N VAL A 121 -0.56 -5.37 8.04
CA VAL A 121 -0.04 -4.49 6.99
C VAL A 121 0.23 -5.32 5.74
N GLN A 122 -0.23 -4.84 4.61
CA GLN A 122 0.13 -5.35 3.29
C GLN A 122 0.59 -4.18 2.43
N ILE A 123 1.73 -4.33 1.78
CA ILE A 123 2.28 -3.37 0.83
C ILE A 123 2.26 -4.01 -0.54
N THR A 124 1.59 -3.38 -1.50
CA THR A 124 1.55 -3.82 -2.90
C THR A 124 2.38 -2.85 -3.72
N VAL A 125 3.54 -3.30 -4.18
CA VAL A 125 4.46 -2.49 -5.01
C VAL A 125 4.17 -2.76 -6.47
N ILE A 126 3.96 -1.69 -7.24
CA ILE A 126 3.60 -1.76 -8.66
C ILE A 126 4.87 -1.95 -9.50
N ASP A 127 4.95 -3.04 -10.23
CA ASP A 127 6.07 -3.33 -11.13
C ASP A 127 5.86 -2.74 -12.51
N ARG A 128 4.66 -2.96 -13.09
CA ARG A 128 4.29 -2.37 -14.38
C ARG A 128 2.78 -2.36 -14.59
N VAL A 129 2.36 -1.47 -15.50
CA VAL A 129 0.97 -1.36 -15.97
C VAL A 129 0.97 -1.55 -17.47
N GLU A 130 0.17 -2.48 -17.98
CA GLU A 130 0.14 -2.82 -19.40
C GLU A 130 -1.30 -2.93 -19.91
N PRO A 131 -1.60 -2.47 -21.16
CA PRO A 131 -2.95 -2.57 -21.71
C PRO A 131 -3.34 -4.03 -21.94
N VAL A 132 -4.63 -4.31 -21.78
CA VAL A 132 -5.19 -5.66 -21.98
C VAL A 132 -6.24 -5.62 -23.08
N SER A 133 -6.02 -6.39 -24.15
CA SER A 133 -6.98 -6.53 -25.25
C SER A 133 -8.02 -7.63 -25.01
N LYS A 134 -7.66 -8.68 -24.24
CA LYS A 134 -8.54 -9.82 -23.95
C LYS A 134 -8.67 -10.03 -22.44
N ARG A 135 -9.89 -9.91 -21.90
CA ARG A 135 -10.16 -10.06 -20.44
C ARG A 135 -9.78 -11.43 -19.88
N ILE A 136 -9.91 -12.49 -20.67
CA ILE A 136 -9.58 -13.86 -20.27
C ILE A 136 -8.09 -14.06 -19.97
N SER A 137 -7.22 -13.13 -20.36
CA SER A 137 -5.80 -13.18 -20.03
C SER A 137 -5.45 -12.64 -18.64
N LEU A 138 -6.43 -12.20 -17.86
CA LEU A 138 -6.25 -11.71 -16.49
C LEU A 138 -6.24 -12.86 -15.49
N HIS A 139 -5.35 -12.78 -14.52
CA HIS A 139 -5.28 -13.70 -13.37
C HIS A 139 -5.51 -12.91 -12.08
N PRO A 140 -6.75 -12.72 -11.62
CA PRO A 140 -7.12 -11.78 -10.55
C PRO A 140 -6.37 -11.97 -9.23
N LEU A 141 -5.94 -13.18 -8.92
CA LEU A 141 -5.15 -13.46 -7.71
C LEU A 141 -3.70 -12.94 -7.81
N LEU A 142 -3.19 -12.80 -9.04
CA LEU A 142 -1.81 -12.38 -9.34
C LEU A 142 -1.74 -11.00 -9.98
N ASP A 143 -2.80 -10.63 -10.71
CA ASP A 143 -2.89 -9.39 -11.48
C ASP A 143 -3.85 -8.42 -10.81
N GLY A 144 -3.39 -7.20 -10.56
CA GLY A 144 -4.30 -6.09 -10.34
C GLY A 144 -4.91 -5.62 -11.68
N LEU A 145 -5.92 -4.79 -11.57
CA LEU A 145 -6.66 -4.22 -12.70
C LEU A 145 -6.83 -2.72 -12.54
N MET A 146 -6.65 -1.98 -13.62
CA MET A 146 -7.15 -0.62 -13.74
C MET A 146 -8.12 -0.53 -14.91
N VAL A 147 -9.25 0.14 -14.69
CA VAL A 147 -10.16 0.56 -15.76
C VAL A 147 -10.16 2.08 -15.89
N ARG A 148 -10.36 2.56 -17.13
CA ARG A 148 -10.41 3.99 -17.44
C ARG A 148 -11.42 4.28 -18.54
N SER A 149 -12.29 5.27 -18.33
CA SER A 149 -13.21 5.81 -19.32
C SER A 149 -13.60 7.24 -18.97
N GLY A 150 -13.53 8.17 -19.93
CA GLY A 150 -14.07 9.53 -19.79
C GLY A 150 -13.62 10.30 -18.53
N GLY A 151 -12.36 10.18 -18.11
CA GLY A 151 -11.84 10.81 -16.89
C GLY A 151 -12.09 10.03 -15.61
N LYS A 152 -12.94 8.98 -15.64
CA LYS A 152 -13.17 8.06 -14.52
C LYS A 152 -12.13 6.95 -14.54
N ALA A 153 -11.62 6.57 -13.38
CA ALA A 153 -10.67 5.46 -13.24
C ALA A 153 -10.78 4.81 -11.86
N ALA A 154 -10.50 3.52 -11.78
CA ALA A 154 -10.31 2.82 -10.52
C ALA A 154 -9.30 1.69 -10.68
N VAL A 155 -8.80 1.23 -9.54
CA VAL A 155 -7.84 0.14 -9.42
C VAL A 155 -8.41 -0.92 -8.48
N LEU A 156 -8.25 -2.20 -8.86
CA LEU A 156 -8.31 -3.34 -7.96
C LEU A 156 -6.91 -3.95 -7.87
N LEU A 157 -6.48 -4.23 -6.66
CA LEU A 157 -5.18 -4.86 -6.40
C LEU A 157 -5.25 -6.38 -6.59
N PRO A 158 -4.10 -7.08 -6.75
CA PRO A 158 -4.09 -8.54 -6.81
C PRO A 158 -4.78 -9.15 -5.60
N GLY A 159 -5.65 -10.13 -5.85
CA GLY A 159 -6.42 -10.84 -4.81
C GLY A 159 -7.70 -10.14 -4.35
N GLU A 160 -8.05 -8.96 -4.84
CA GLU A 160 -9.34 -8.30 -4.55
C GLU A 160 -10.52 -8.93 -5.32
N ALA A 161 -10.25 -9.80 -6.28
CA ALA A 161 -11.25 -10.61 -6.97
C ALA A 161 -10.68 -12.00 -7.28
N SER A 162 -11.54 -12.98 -7.54
CA SER A 162 -11.15 -14.35 -7.90
C SER A 162 -11.46 -14.71 -9.36
N ASP A 163 -12.33 -13.95 -10.00
CA ASP A 163 -12.78 -14.18 -11.37
C ASP A 163 -12.49 -12.94 -12.25
N PRO A 164 -11.98 -13.11 -13.51
CA PRO A 164 -11.63 -12.00 -14.39
C PRO A 164 -12.81 -11.11 -14.79
N HIS A 165 -13.99 -11.67 -15.03
CA HIS A 165 -15.17 -10.90 -15.41
C HIS A 165 -15.68 -10.09 -14.21
N TYR A 166 -15.73 -10.73 -13.05
CA TYR A 166 -16.10 -10.08 -11.81
C TYR A 166 -15.10 -8.96 -11.44
N GLN A 167 -13.80 -9.19 -11.64
CA GLN A 167 -12.76 -8.16 -11.40
C GLN A 167 -13.01 -6.92 -12.26
N VAL A 168 -13.28 -7.09 -13.56
CA VAL A 168 -13.57 -5.95 -14.47
C VAL A 168 -14.85 -5.25 -14.06
N MET A 169 -15.92 -5.99 -13.75
CA MET A 169 -17.19 -5.42 -13.33
C MET A 169 -17.03 -4.60 -12.03
N GLN A 170 -16.41 -5.17 -11.01
CA GLN A 170 -16.19 -4.48 -9.73
C GLN A 170 -15.30 -3.24 -9.90
N CYS A 171 -14.25 -3.33 -10.74
CA CYS A 171 -13.40 -2.19 -11.02
C CYS A 171 -14.17 -1.05 -11.72
N LYS A 172 -15.05 -1.37 -12.67
CA LYS A 172 -15.96 -0.40 -13.29
C LYS A 172 -16.89 0.26 -12.27
N LEU A 173 -17.55 -0.51 -11.43
CA LEU A 173 -18.44 0.01 -10.38
C LEU A 173 -17.68 0.94 -9.43
N LYS A 174 -16.48 0.55 -9.01
CA LYS A 174 -15.60 1.37 -8.18
C LYS A 174 -15.21 2.70 -8.86
N ALA A 175 -15.07 2.69 -10.20
CA ALA A 175 -14.78 3.88 -11.00
C ALA A 175 -16.02 4.76 -11.28
N GLY A 176 -17.23 4.30 -10.97
CA GLY A 176 -18.47 4.94 -11.41
C GLY A 176 -18.70 4.84 -12.93
N ILE A 177 -18.18 3.78 -13.56
CA ILE A 177 -18.39 3.44 -14.97
C ILE A 177 -19.51 2.42 -15.06
N ASN A 178 -20.48 2.64 -15.98
CA ASN A 178 -21.56 1.68 -16.17
C ASN A 178 -20.98 0.32 -16.62
N PRO A 179 -21.46 -0.83 -16.11
CA PRO A 179 -20.99 -2.15 -16.50
C PRO A 179 -20.99 -2.42 -18.01
N THR A 180 -21.95 -1.86 -18.75
CA THR A 180 -22.05 -1.99 -20.21
C THR A 180 -21.23 -0.97 -21.00
N GLU A 181 -20.76 0.13 -20.36
CA GLU A 181 -19.99 1.18 -21.00
C GLU A 181 -18.60 0.65 -21.41
N PRO A 182 -18.10 0.94 -22.65
CA PRO A 182 -16.74 0.62 -23.04
C PRO A 182 -15.70 1.32 -22.14
N CYS A 183 -14.63 0.63 -21.82
CA CYS A 183 -13.52 1.21 -21.07
C CYS A 183 -12.18 0.61 -21.50
N GLN A 184 -11.12 1.36 -21.30
CA GLN A 184 -9.76 0.87 -21.38
C GLN A 184 -9.47 0.00 -20.15
N ILE A 185 -8.82 -1.13 -20.38
CA ILE A 185 -8.46 -2.10 -19.33
C ILE A 185 -6.95 -2.24 -19.31
N TYR A 186 -6.37 -2.16 -18.12
CA TYR A 186 -4.94 -2.32 -17.90
C TYR A 186 -4.71 -3.37 -16.84
N ARG A 187 -3.79 -4.30 -17.08
CA ARG A 187 -3.23 -5.22 -16.10
C ARG A 187 -2.21 -4.50 -15.27
N ILE A 188 -2.25 -4.71 -13.99
CA ILE A 188 -1.23 -4.24 -13.05
C ILE A 188 -0.45 -5.45 -12.56
N LYS A 189 0.83 -5.53 -12.93
CA LYS A 189 1.77 -6.47 -12.32
C LYS A 189 2.34 -5.83 -11.07
N ALA A 190 2.27 -6.54 -9.97
CA ALA A 190 2.69 -6.07 -8.67
C ALA A 190 3.17 -7.24 -7.82
N HIS A 191 4.05 -6.97 -6.88
CA HIS A 191 4.38 -7.92 -5.82
C HIS A 191 3.85 -7.44 -4.48
N VAL A 192 3.48 -8.40 -3.63
CA VAL A 192 2.82 -8.17 -2.35
C VAL A 192 3.76 -8.54 -1.22
N ILE A 193 3.96 -7.62 -0.30
CA ILE A 193 4.77 -7.73 0.92
C ILE A 193 3.82 -7.76 2.12
N ARG A 194 4.03 -8.70 3.07
CA ARG A 194 3.19 -8.87 4.26
C ARG A 194 4.03 -9.07 5.52
#